data_b34a32b6f8045059364f34387c802d19
#
_entry.id   b34a32b6f8045059364f34387c802d19
#
_cell.length_a   1.000
_cell.length_b   1.000
_cell.length_c   1.000
_cell.angle_alpha   90.00
_cell.angle_beta   90.00
_cell.angle_gamma   90.00
#
_symmetry.space_group_name_H-M   'P 1'
#
loop_
_entity.id
_entity.type
_entity.pdbx_description
1 polymer ?
#
loop_
_entity_poly.entity_id
_entity_poly.type
_entity_poly.pdbx_seq_one_letter_code
_entity_poly.pdbx_strand_id
1 'polypeptide(L)'
;VSLRFDVDAVVLDIEGTTSATGFVVDVLYPYSRSRFGAVLSERSTDPDVVRAVSQVRDLLGEPDADAVRVEKALHEWLDDDVKATPLKTLQGLIWSEGFARGDLVSHFYDDVVPVLRRWHGDGVRLHVYSSGSVAAQRAWFASSPDGDLLPLVSGLYDTENAGPKQEPDSYRRIAWSTGAEAGRLLFLSDRPGELDAARAAGWHAVGIRRPGEPYYEQGVGDHAQAGTFDEITISTSGSTT
;
A
#
# COMPACT_ATOMS: atom_id res chain seq x y z
N VAL A 1 -0.48 23.62 13.03
CA VAL A 1 -0.42 23.12 14.43
C VAL A 1 0.31 21.79 14.40
N SER A 2 1.46 21.71 15.09
CA SER A 2 2.20 20.44 15.14
C SER A 2 1.47 19.45 16.07
N LEU A 3 1.14 18.29 15.54
CA LEU A 3 0.59 17.16 16.29
C LEU A 3 1.74 16.43 17.00
N ARG A 4 1.53 16.03 18.26
CA ARG A 4 2.56 15.35 19.06
C ARG A 4 2.02 14.05 19.63
N PHE A 5 2.79 12.98 19.43
CA PHE A 5 2.45 11.64 19.91
C PHE A 5 3.65 11.01 20.62
N ASP A 6 3.36 10.31 21.71
CA ASP A 6 4.32 9.49 22.41
C ASP A 6 4.03 8.02 22.07
N VAL A 7 4.70 7.51 21.03
CA VAL A 7 4.45 6.18 20.44
C VAL A 7 5.76 5.46 20.11
N ASP A 8 5.72 4.12 20.11
CA ASP A 8 6.87 3.29 19.80
C ASP A 8 6.92 2.87 18.32
N ALA A 9 5.77 2.95 17.65
CA ALA A 9 5.70 2.61 16.23
C ALA A 9 4.64 3.43 15.48
N VAL A 10 4.92 3.64 14.20
CA VAL A 10 4.01 4.23 13.22
C VAL A 10 3.70 3.21 12.15
N VAL A 11 2.43 3.07 11.83
CA VAL A 11 1.93 2.23 10.73
C VAL A 11 1.41 3.14 9.63
N LEU A 12 1.87 2.93 8.43
CA LEU A 12 1.67 3.81 7.29
C LEU A 12 0.77 3.15 6.26
N ASP A 13 -0.24 3.86 5.81
CA ASP A 13 -0.89 3.56 4.54
C ASP A 13 -0.04 4.07 3.36
N ILE A 14 -0.29 3.59 2.14
CA ILE A 14 0.46 3.97 0.94
C ILE A 14 -0.32 5.01 0.12
N GLU A 15 -1.41 4.58 -0.51
CA GLU A 15 -2.17 5.39 -1.47
C GLU A 15 -2.86 6.58 -0.77
N GLY A 16 -2.65 7.80 -1.27
CA GLY A 16 -3.20 9.02 -0.67
C GLY A 16 -2.52 9.48 0.63
N THR A 17 -1.59 8.68 1.15
CA THR A 17 -0.91 8.92 2.44
C THR A 17 0.58 9.16 2.26
N THR A 18 1.36 8.11 1.93
CA THR A 18 2.79 8.22 1.63
C THR A 18 3.06 8.47 0.15
N SER A 19 2.13 8.10 -0.72
CA SER A 19 2.22 8.19 -2.18
C SER A 19 0.90 8.63 -2.79
N ALA A 20 0.96 9.26 -3.96
CA ALA A 20 -0.23 9.67 -4.69
C ALA A 20 -1.00 8.46 -5.23
N THR A 21 -2.32 8.43 -5.00
CA THR A 21 -3.22 7.43 -5.59
C THR A 21 -3.18 7.47 -7.12
N GLY A 22 -3.04 8.67 -7.69
CA GLY A 22 -2.94 8.88 -9.15
C GLY A 22 -1.76 8.13 -9.77
N PHE A 23 -0.67 7.88 -9.03
CA PHE A 23 0.47 7.14 -9.56
C PHE A 23 0.11 5.71 -10.00
N VAL A 24 -0.80 5.05 -9.30
CA VAL A 24 -1.29 3.71 -9.67
C VAL A 24 -2.01 3.77 -11.02
N VAL A 25 -2.88 4.76 -11.19
CA VAL A 25 -3.70 4.93 -12.41
C VAL A 25 -2.86 5.42 -13.59
N ASP A 26 -1.97 6.39 -13.34
CA ASP A 26 -1.25 7.12 -14.40
C ASP A 26 0.03 6.40 -14.84
N VAL A 27 0.61 5.55 -13.97
CA VAL A 27 1.90 4.89 -14.25
C VAL A 27 1.77 3.37 -14.23
N LEU A 28 1.29 2.80 -13.13
CA LEU A 28 1.30 1.34 -12.96
C LEU A 28 0.29 0.64 -13.88
N TYR A 29 -0.91 1.18 -14.05
CA TYR A 29 -1.92 0.60 -14.93
C TYR A 29 -1.48 0.64 -16.40
N PRO A 30 -1.02 1.76 -16.97
CA PRO A 30 -0.49 1.79 -18.34
C PRO A 30 0.71 0.85 -18.53
N TYR A 31 1.59 0.74 -17.52
CA TYR A 31 2.72 -0.17 -17.57
C TYR A 31 2.28 -1.63 -17.68
N SER A 32 1.35 -2.09 -16.84
CA SER A 32 0.82 -3.45 -16.90
C SER A 32 0.03 -3.71 -18.17
N ARG A 33 -0.80 -2.74 -18.59
CA ARG A 33 -1.60 -2.81 -19.81
C ARG A 33 -0.76 -3.17 -21.03
N SER A 34 0.38 -2.51 -21.19
CA SER A 34 1.26 -2.72 -22.34
C SER A 34 2.01 -4.05 -22.32
N ARG A 35 1.89 -4.83 -21.23
CA ARG A 35 2.67 -6.05 -21.00
C ARG A 35 1.83 -7.32 -20.82
N PHE A 36 0.50 -7.22 -20.80
CA PHE A 36 -0.36 -8.40 -20.64
C PHE A 36 -0.09 -9.45 -21.72
N GLY A 37 -0.07 -9.07 -23.00
CA GLY A 37 0.19 -9.99 -24.10
C GLY A 37 1.55 -10.69 -23.99
N ALA A 38 2.60 -9.94 -23.64
CA ALA A 38 3.93 -10.49 -23.44
C ALA A 38 3.97 -11.52 -22.29
N VAL A 39 3.39 -11.20 -21.15
CA VAL A 39 3.35 -12.11 -19.98
C VAL A 39 2.56 -13.39 -20.30
N LEU A 40 1.41 -13.25 -20.96
CA LEU A 40 0.59 -14.41 -21.35
C LEU A 40 1.30 -15.35 -22.33
N SER A 41 2.15 -14.82 -23.23
CA SER A 41 2.89 -15.62 -24.21
C SER A 41 4.22 -16.14 -23.66
N GLU A 42 5.06 -15.27 -23.08
CA GLU A 42 6.42 -15.57 -22.67
C GLU A 42 6.48 -16.38 -21.36
N ARG A 43 5.48 -16.22 -20.50
CA ARG A 43 5.37 -16.89 -19.20
C ARG A 43 4.20 -17.89 -19.15
N SER A 44 3.81 -18.45 -20.30
CA SER A 44 2.68 -19.38 -20.41
C SER A 44 2.80 -20.66 -19.59
N THR A 45 4.00 -21.00 -19.11
CA THR A 45 4.27 -22.16 -18.23
C THR A 45 4.47 -21.78 -16.76
N ASP A 46 4.48 -20.50 -16.44
CA ASP A 46 4.59 -20.01 -15.05
C ASP A 46 3.33 -20.39 -14.27
N PRO A 47 3.45 -21.07 -13.11
CA PRO A 47 2.28 -21.52 -12.35
C PRO A 47 1.30 -20.40 -11.96
N ASP A 48 1.80 -19.19 -11.67
CA ASP A 48 0.94 -18.06 -11.29
C ASP A 48 0.20 -17.51 -12.51
N VAL A 49 0.86 -17.44 -13.67
CA VAL A 49 0.22 -17.04 -14.93
C VAL A 49 -0.82 -18.08 -15.36
N VAL A 50 -0.49 -19.39 -15.31
CA VAL A 50 -1.43 -20.47 -15.64
C VAL A 50 -2.68 -20.39 -14.75
N ARG A 51 -2.50 -20.21 -13.46
CA ARG A 51 -3.59 -20.07 -12.49
C ARG A 51 -4.44 -18.84 -12.80
N ALA A 52 -3.82 -17.69 -13.04
CA ALA A 52 -4.52 -16.45 -13.38
C ALA A 52 -5.33 -16.60 -14.67
N VAL A 53 -4.77 -17.20 -15.72
CA VAL A 53 -5.47 -17.49 -16.99
C VAL A 53 -6.69 -18.38 -16.76
N SER A 54 -6.54 -19.45 -15.95
CA SER A 54 -7.68 -20.32 -15.59
C SER A 54 -8.79 -19.53 -14.89
N GLN A 55 -8.44 -18.70 -13.92
CA GLN A 55 -9.40 -17.86 -13.21
C GLN A 55 -10.08 -16.82 -14.12
N VAL A 56 -9.36 -16.25 -15.10
CA VAL A 56 -9.98 -15.36 -16.11
C VAL A 56 -11.02 -16.12 -16.91
N ARG A 57 -10.71 -17.32 -17.39
CA ARG A 57 -11.64 -18.18 -18.14
C ARG A 57 -12.88 -18.53 -17.33
N ASP A 58 -12.69 -18.86 -16.05
CA ASP A 58 -13.81 -19.18 -15.13
C ASP A 58 -14.73 -17.96 -14.95
N LEU A 59 -14.16 -16.77 -14.74
CA LEU A 59 -14.93 -15.54 -14.58
C LEU A 59 -15.66 -15.11 -15.85
N LEU A 60 -15.10 -15.42 -17.03
CA LEU A 60 -15.76 -15.21 -18.32
C LEU A 60 -16.84 -16.25 -18.64
N GLY A 61 -16.80 -17.43 -18.01
CA GLY A 61 -17.59 -18.59 -18.43
C GLY A 61 -17.14 -19.16 -19.78
N GLU A 62 -15.89 -18.90 -20.18
CA GLU A 62 -15.30 -19.27 -21.48
C GLU A 62 -14.06 -20.17 -21.23
N PRO A 63 -14.22 -21.48 -20.96
CA PRO A 63 -13.11 -22.37 -20.59
C PRO A 63 -12.04 -22.51 -21.68
N ASP A 64 -12.43 -22.32 -22.94
CA ASP A 64 -11.55 -22.43 -24.11
C ASP A 64 -11.04 -21.09 -24.63
N ALA A 65 -11.23 -19.98 -23.88
CA ALA A 65 -10.73 -18.67 -24.27
C ALA A 65 -9.21 -18.72 -24.54
N ASP A 66 -8.80 -18.27 -25.71
CA ASP A 66 -7.39 -18.19 -26.10
C ASP A 66 -6.69 -17.00 -25.40
N ALA A 67 -5.38 -16.88 -25.60
CA ALA A 67 -4.59 -15.80 -24.98
C ALA A 67 -5.06 -14.41 -25.40
N VAL A 68 -5.53 -14.23 -26.65
CA VAL A 68 -6.02 -12.96 -27.16
C VAL A 68 -7.32 -12.56 -26.46
N ARG A 69 -8.23 -13.54 -26.27
CA ARG A 69 -9.49 -13.30 -25.54
C ARG A 69 -9.25 -12.98 -24.06
N VAL A 70 -8.29 -13.68 -23.43
CA VAL A 70 -7.87 -13.40 -22.04
C VAL A 70 -7.28 -12.00 -21.92
N GLU A 71 -6.36 -11.63 -22.80
CA GLU A 71 -5.76 -10.27 -22.82
C GLU A 71 -6.84 -9.19 -22.99
N LYS A 72 -7.78 -9.40 -23.89
CA LYS A 72 -8.90 -8.48 -24.10
C LYS A 72 -9.72 -8.31 -22.82
N ALA A 73 -10.01 -9.39 -22.09
CA ALA A 73 -10.74 -9.31 -20.83
C ALA A 73 -9.97 -8.53 -19.76
N LEU A 74 -8.64 -8.72 -19.67
CA LEU A 74 -7.80 -7.95 -18.74
C LEU A 74 -7.83 -6.45 -19.06
N HIS A 75 -7.82 -6.07 -20.33
CA HIS A 75 -7.97 -4.67 -20.75
C HIS A 75 -9.33 -4.10 -20.39
N GLU A 76 -10.42 -4.82 -20.68
CA GLU A 76 -11.78 -4.42 -20.33
C GLU A 76 -11.93 -4.23 -18.82
N TRP A 77 -11.44 -5.16 -18.01
CA TRP A 77 -11.48 -5.07 -16.55
C TRP A 77 -10.66 -3.90 -16.00
N LEU A 78 -9.55 -3.59 -16.64
CA LEU A 78 -8.74 -2.43 -16.24
C LEU A 78 -9.44 -1.11 -16.56
N ASP A 79 -10.10 -1.01 -17.72
CA ASP A 79 -10.86 0.16 -18.16
C ASP A 79 -12.10 0.39 -17.26
N ASP A 80 -12.76 -0.68 -16.84
CA ASP A 80 -13.96 -0.66 -16.00
C ASP A 80 -13.65 -0.66 -14.49
N ASP A 81 -12.37 -0.54 -14.12
CA ASP A 81 -11.89 -0.61 -12.72
C ASP A 81 -12.35 -1.87 -11.95
N VAL A 82 -12.49 -3.00 -12.65
CA VAL A 82 -12.87 -4.27 -12.06
C VAL A 82 -11.73 -4.83 -11.23
N LYS A 83 -11.99 -5.10 -9.94
CA LYS A 83 -10.97 -5.60 -8.99
C LYS A 83 -10.86 -7.13 -9.00
N ALA A 84 -10.77 -7.73 -10.19
CA ALA A 84 -10.64 -9.18 -10.35
C ALA A 84 -9.30 -9.70 -9.81
N THR A 85 -9.35 -10.80 -9.04
CA THR A 85 -8.15 -11.44 -8.47
C THR A 85 -7.09 -11.77 -9.52
N PRO A 86 -7.43 -12.43 -10.67
CA PRO A 86 -6.42 -12.74 -11.68
C PRO A 86 -5.78 -11.51 -12.33
N LEU A 87 -6.54 -10.42 -12.51
CA LEU A 87 -5.98 -9.14 -12.98
C LEU A 87 -4.92 -8.63 -12.00
N LYS A 88 -5.24 -8.60 -10.70
CA LYS A 88 -4.29 -8.17 -9.66
C LYS A 88 -3.05 -9.06 -9.59
N THR A 89 -3.21 -10.36 -9.76
CA THR A 89 -2.09 -11.31 -9.79
C THR A 89 -1.14 -10.99 -10.94
N LEU A 90 -1.65 -10.85 -12.16
CA LEU A 90 -0.83 -10.53 -13.33
C LEU A 90 -0.20 -9.14 -13.23
N GLN A 91 -0.93 -8.15 -12.76
CA GLN A 91 -0.37 -6.82 -12.48
C GLN A 91 0.77 -6.90 -11.47
N GLY A 92 0.61 -7.64 -10.37
CA GLY A 92 1.64 -7.82 -9.36
C GLY A 92 2.93 -8.43 -9.91
N LEU A 93 2.82 -9.45 -10.79
CA LEU A 93 3.97 -10.05 -11.47
C LEU A 93 4.67 -9.04 -12.40
N ILE A 94 3.90 -8.32 -13.20
CA ILE A 94 4.41 -7.32 -14.16
C ILE A 94 5.11 -6.18 -13.43
N TRP A 95 4.51 -5.65 -12.36
CA TRP A 95 5.09 -4.54 -11.59
C TRP A 95 6.36 -4.97 -10.84
N SER A 96 6.34 -6.16 -10.21
CA SER A 96 7.52 -6.71 -9.54
C SER A 96 8.71 -6.81 -10.49
N GLU A 97 8.47 -7.27 -11.70
CA GLU A 97 9.51 -7.36 -12.73
C GLU A 97 9.95 -5.97 -13.23
N GLY A 98 9.01 -5.04 -13.41
CA GLY A 98 9.30 -3.67 -13.79
C GLY A 98 10.15 -2.92 -12.76
N PHE A 99 9.85 -3.10 -11.48
CA PHE A 99 10.67 -2.56 -10.39
C PHE A 99 12.05 -3.21 -10.35
N ALA A 100 12.13 -4.53 -10.48
CA ALA A 100 13.41 -5.27 -10.48
C ALA A 100 14.33 -4.86 -11.63
N ARG A 101 13.77 -4.49 -12.79
CA ARG A 101 14.53 -4.00 -13.95
C ARG A 101 14.86 -2.50 -13.87
N GLY A 102 14.25 -1.76 -12.95
CA GLY A 102 14.35 -0.30 -12.91
C GLY A 102 13.51 0.43 -13.96
N ASP A 103 12.60 -0.27 -14.65
CA ASP A 103 11.61 0.33 -15.57
C ASP A 103 10.55 1.13 -14.80
N LEU A 104 10.26 0.70 -13.59
CA LEU A 104 9.39 1.38 -12.63
C LEU A 104 10.19 1.89 -11.44
N VAL A 105 9.85 3.10 -11.02
CA VAL A 105 10.35 3.73 -9.80
C VAL A 105 9.13 4.11 -8.98
N SER A 106 9.14 3.86 -7.69
CA SER A 106 8.01 4.19 -6.83
C SER A 106 7.92 5.70 -6.58
N HIS A 107 6.74 6.14 -6.16
CA HIS A 107 6.47 7.52 -5.81
C HIS A 107 6.30 7.65 -4.28
N PHE A 108 6.89 8.70 -3.72
CA PHE A 108 6.62 9.19 -2.37
C PHE A 108 6.46 10.70 -2.44
N TYR A 109 5.60 11.27 -1.60
CA TYR A 109 5.56 12.72 -1.44
C TYR A 109 6.86 13.24 -0.84
N ASP A 110 7.26 14.46 -1.20
CA ASP A 110 8.57 15.04 -0.86
C ASP A 110 8.86 15.10 0.64
N ASP A 111 7.82 15.24 1.47
CA ASP A 111 7.93 15.29 2.92
C ASP A 111 8.10 13.91 3.56
N VAL A 112 7.73 12.83 2.87
CA VAL A 112 7.63 11.49 3.48
C VAL A 112 9.00 10.91 3.79
N VAL A 113 9.85 10.74 2.79
CA VAL A 113 11.13 10.03 2.97
C VAL A 113 12.04 10.69 4.01
N PRO A 114 12.21 12.03 4.03
CA PRO A 114 12.98 12.71 5.07
C PRO A 114 12.45 12.46 6.48
N VAL A 115 11.10 12.46 6.64
CA VAL A 115 10.45 12.23 7.92
C VAL A 115 10.59 10.78 8.37
N LEU A 116 10.41 9.80 7.47
CA LEU A 116 10.60 8.39 7.81
C LEU A 116 12.04 8.11 8.29
N ARG A 117 13.04 8.69 7.63
CA ARG A 117 14.44 8.57 8.04
C ARG A 117 14.69 9.19 9.41
N ARG A 118 14.10 10.35 9.69
CA ARG A 118 14.18 11.00 11.00
C ARG A 118 13.55 10.12 12.09
N TRP A 119 12.31 9.70 11.92
CA TRP A 119 11.61 8.84 12.89
C TRP A 119 12.36 7.53 13.15
N HIS A 120 12.84 6.89 12.09
CA HIS A 120 13.66 5.68 12.23
C HIS A 120 14.96 5.95 13.02
N GLY A 121 15.65 7.06 12.74
CA GLY A 121 16.84 7.49 13.45
C GLY A 121 16.58 7.79 14.94
N ASP A 122 15.37 8.26 15.26
CA ASP A 122 14.91 8.51 16.63
C ASP A 122 14.40 7.24 17.35
N GLY A 123 14.51 6.07 16.70
CA GLY A 123 14.15 4.77 17.28
C GLY A 123 12.67 4.38 17.12
N VAL A 124 11.90 5.12 16.33
CA VAL A 124 10.51 4.78 15.99
C VAL A 124 10.50 3.60 15.02
N ARG A 125 9.75 2.54 15.32
CA ARG A 125 9.56 1.42 14.41
C ARG A 125 8.53 1.80 13.34
N LEU A 126 8.90 1.64 12.08
CA LEU A 126 8.03 1.95 10.94
C LEU A 126 7.44 0.67 10.37
N HIS A 127 6.15 0.67 10.18
CA HIS A 127 5.43 -0.43 9.56
C HIS A 127 4.55 0.09 8.43
N VAL A 128 4.17 -0.76 7.51
CA VAL A 128 3.27 -0.43 6.40
C VAL A 128 2.05 -1.34 6.47
N TYR A 129 0.87 -0.78 6.24
CA TYR A 129 -0.38 -1.52 6.12
C TYR A 129 -1.17 -1.02 4.91
N SER A 130 -1.18 -1.80 3.83
CA SER A 130 -1.81 -1.45 2.55
C SER A 130 -2.66 -2.61 2.04
N SER A 131 -3.60 -2.31 1.15
CA SER A 131 -4.37 -3.33 0.41
C SER A 131 -3.56 -4.04 -0.68
N GLY A 132 -2.40 -3.50 -1.05
CA GLY A 132 -1.43 -4.17 -1.91
C GLY A 132 -0.70 -5.29 -1.16
N SER A 133 -0.36 -6.37 -1.86
CA SER A 133 0.33 -7.52 -1.26
C SER A 133 1.68 -7.12 -0.63
N VAL A 134 2.13 -7.87 0.37
CA VAL A 134 3.46 -7.68 0.98
C VAL A 134 4.57 -7.68 -0.08
N ALA A 135 4.46 -8.52 -1.10
CA ALA A 135 5.43 -8.54 -2.21
C ALA A 135 5.45 -7.22 -2.99
N ALA A 136 4.28 -6.65 -3.30
CA ALA A 136 4.16 -5.37 -3.97
C ALA A 136 4.70 -4.23 -3.10
N GLN A 137 4.37 -4.22 -1.80
CA GLN A 137 4.90 -3.25 -0.85
C GLN A 137 6.44 -3.31 -0.77
N ARG A 138 7.04 -4.51 -0.75
CA ARG A 138 8.50 -4.69 -0.81
C ARG A 138 9.11 -4.06 -2.04
N ALA A 139 8.58 -4.39 -3.22
CA ALA A 139 9.06 -3.83 -4.48
C ALA A 139 8.92 -2.29 -4.49
N TRP A 140 7.83 -1.78 -3.94
CA TRP A 140 7.58 -0.35 -3.82
C TRP A 140 8.63 0.37 -2.98
N PHE A 141 8.86 -0.08 -1.75
CA PHE A 141 9.83 0.55 -0.84
C PHE A 141 11.28 0.35 -1.28
N ALA A 142 11.61 -0.77 -1.94
CA ALA A 142 12.94 -1.01 -2.49
C ALA A 142 13.27 -0.14 -3.70
N SER A 143 12.26 0.37 -4.42
CA SER A 143 12.43 1.05 -5.71
C SER A 143 12.16 2.55 -5.63
N SER A 144 12.37 3.17 -4.48
CA SER A 144 12.25 4.62 -4.31
C SER A 144 13.39 5.35 -5.04
N PRO A 145 13.11 6.53 -5.64
CA PRO A 145 14.16 7.40 -6.21
C PRO A 145 15.17 7.87 -5.15
N ASP A 146 14.76 7.85 -3.87
CA ASP A 146 15.62 8.20 -2.73
C ASP A 146 16.49 7.04 -2.21
N GLY A 147 16.52 5.92 -2.95
CA GLY A 147 17.20 4.68 -2.59
C GLY A 147 16.30 3.67 -1.91
N ASP A 148 16.85 2.51 -1.57
CA ASP A 148 16.13 1.43 -0.90
C ASP A 148 15.66 1.86 0.49
N LEU A 149 14.33 1.92 0.69
CA LEU A 149 13.68 2.29 1.94
C LEU A 149 13.28 1.09 2.79
N LEU A 150 13.43 -0.15 2.30
CA LEU A 150 13.11 -1.37 3.06
C LEU A 150 13.84 -1.47 4.40
N PRO A 151 15.12 -1.06 4.52
CA PRO A 151 15.81 -1.07 5.82
C PRO A 151 15.16 -0.20 6.90
N LEU A 152 14.33 0.78 6.51
CA LEU A 152 13.57 1.62 7.46
C LEU A 152 12.32 0.90 7.99
N VAL A 153 11.82 -0.13 7.28
CA VAL A 153 10.53 -0.76 7.54
C VAL A 153 10.70 -2.04 8.37
N SER A 154 10.12 -2.05 9.57
CA SER A 154 10.15 -3.17 10.50
C SER A 154 9.12 -4.27 10.19
N GLY A 155 8.05 -3.95 9.48
CA GLY A 155 7.00 -4.92 9.13
C GLY A 155 6.07 -4.43 8.03
N LEU A 156 5.56 -5.38 7.23
CA LEU A 156 4.65 -5.14 6.13
C LEU A 156 3.37 -5.95 6.35
N TYR A 157 2.23 -5.27 6.31
CA TYR A 157 0.92 -5.85 6.52
C TYR A 157 0.02 -5.60 5.31
N ASP A 158 -0.78 -6.61 4.97
CA ASP A 158 -1.80 -6.55 3.93
C ASP A 158 -3.10 -7.19 4.40
N THR A 159 -4.09 -7.28 3.51
CA THR A 159 -5.39 -7.87 3.83
C THR A 159 -5.34 -9.38 4.06
N GLU A 160 -4.28 -10.07 3.64
CA GLU A 160 -4.13 -11.51 3.86
C GLU A 160 -3.54 -11.81 5.24
N ASN A 161 -2.48 -11.08 5.64
CA ASN A 161 -1.79 -11.36 6.89
C ASN A 161 -2.35 -10.59 8.10
N ALA A 162 -3.00 -9.45 7.89
CA ALA A 162 -3.63 -8.67 8.96
C ALA A 162 -5.16 -8.67 8.90
N GLY A 163 -5.76 -8.70 7.71
CA GLY A 163 -7.20 -8.63 7.49
C GLY A 163 -7.65 -7.32 6.83
N PRO A 164 -8.97 -7.09 6.70
CA PRO A 164 -9.50 -5.89 6.06
C PRO A 164 -9.17 -4.61 6.87
N LYS A 165 -8.80 -3.53 6.17
CA LYS A 165 -8.36 -2.26 6.80
C LYS A 165 -9.47 -1.50 7.55
N GLN A 166 -10.73 -1.83 7.33
CA GLN A 166 -11.87 -1.21 8.03
C GLN A 166 -12.33 -1.99 9.26
N GLU A 167 -11.60 -3.07 9.62
CA GLU A 167 -11.94 -3.94 10.73
C GLU A 167 -10.98 -3.71 11.90
N PRO A 168 -11.47 -3.37 13.12
CA PRO A 168 -10.61 -3.15 14.28
C PRO A 168 -9.73 -4.35 14.65
N ASP A 169 -10.20 -5.58 14.37
CA ASP A 169 -9.43 -6.80 14.64
C ASP A 169 -8.15 -6.90 13.82
N SER A 170 -8.10 -6.30 12.64
CA SER A 170 -6.88 -6.22 11.83
C SER A 170 -5.79 -5.43 12.55
N TYR A 171 -6.15 -4.30 13.16
CA TYR A 171 -5.22 -3.47 13.95
C TYR A 171 -4.78 -4.16 15.24
N ARG A 172 -5.67 -4.92 15.89
CA ARG A 172 -5.30 -5.74 17.07
C ARG A 172 -4.27 -6.83 16.71
N ARG A 173 -4.41 -7.48 15.53
CA ARG A 173 -3.43 -8.45 15.02
C ARG A 173 -2.08 -7.79 14.76
N ILE A 174 -2.07 -6.60 14.16
CA ILE A 174 -0.83 -5.84 13.92
C ILE A 174 -0.21 -5.45 15.28
N ALA A 175 -0.97 -4.94 16.25
CA ALA A 175 -0.45 -4.62 17.58
C ALA A 175 0.19 -5.84 18.25
N TRP A 176 -0.47 -6.99 18.20
CA TRP A 176 0.09 -8.24 18.73
C TRP A 176 1.38 -8.63 18.01
N SER A 177 1.43 -8.53 16.69
CA SER A 177 2.61 -8.85 15.88
C SER A 177 3.79 -7.91 16.14
N THR A 178 3.53 -6.62 16.39
CA THR A 178 4.57 -5.63 16.71
C THR A 178 5.07 -5.73 18.14
N GLY A 179 4.33 -6.38 19.03
CA GLY A 179 4.59 -6.44 20.47
C GLY A 179 4.41 -5.09 21.17
N ALA A 180 3.77 -4.11 20.53
CA ALA A 180 3.50 -2.80 21.13
C ALA A 180 2.10 -2.76 21.74
N GLU A 181 1.94 -2.00 22.81
CA GLU A 181 0.63 -1.67 23.35
C GLU A 181 -0.15 -0.78 22.36
N ALA A 182 -1.48 -0.95 22.28
CA ALA A 182 -2.30 -0.23 21.34
C ALA A 182 -2.14 1.32 21.43
N GLY A 183 -2.10 1.85 22.66
CA GLY A 183 -1.87 3.29 22.89
C GLY A 183 -0.45 3.78 22.57
N ARG A 184 0.44 2.91 22.15
CA ARG A 184 1.82 3.21 21.70
C ARG A 184 1.99 3.07 20.19
N LEU A 185 0.87 2.93 19.45
CA LEU A 185 0.82 2.81 18.00
C LEU A 185 0.09 4.00 17.38
N LEU A 186 0.62 4.51 16.28
CA LEU A 186 0.02 5.56 15.48
C LEU A 186 -0.23 5.05 14.07
N PHE A 187 -1.45 5.21 13.57
CA PHE A 187 -1.81 4.92 12.18
C PHE A 187 -2.00 6.21 11.37
N LEU A 188 -1.43 6.23 10.18
CA LEU A 188 -1.56 7.33 9.22
C LEU A 188 -2.26 6.83 7.96
N SER A 189 -3.38 7.44 7.59
CA SER A 189 -4.16 7.12 6.39
C SER A 189 -4.97 8.33 5.93
N ASP A 190 -5.35 8.37 4.66
CA ASP A 190 -6.28 9.35 4.10
C ASP A 190 -7.75 8.94 4.26
N ARG A 191 -8.03 7.69 4.71
CA ARG A 191 -9.36 7.07 4.71
C ARG A 191 -10.01 7.09 6.09
N PRO A 192 -11.15 7.81 6.28
CA PRO A 192 -11.84 7.91 7.57
C PRO A 192 -12.18 6.54 8.19
N GLY A 193 -12.72 5.60 7.40
CA GLY A 193 -13.11 4.28 7.92
C GLY A 193 -11.93 3.43 8.42
N GLU A 194 -10.74 3.64 7.89
CA GLU A 194 -9.51 2.99 8.38
C GLU A 194 -9.04 3.62 9.69
N LEU A 195 -9.12 4.95 9.79
CA LEU A 195 -8.82 5.69 11.03
C LEU A 195 -9.79 5.33 12.15
N ASP A 196 -11.08 5.17 11.84
CA ASP A 196 -12.10 4.70 12.79
C ASP A 196 -11.77 3.30 13.33
N ALA A 197 -11.37 2.38 12.45
CA ALA A 197 -11.01 1.02 12.84
C ALA A 197 -9.75 0.98 13.72
N ALA A 198 -8.73 1.79 13.38
CA ALA A 198 -7.52 1.93 14.19
C ALA A 198 -7.85 2.47 15.59
N ARG A 199 -8.68 3.52 15.66
CA ARG A 199 -9.12 4.14 16.92
C ARG A 199 -9.96 3.19 17.78
N ALA A 200 -10.84 2.41 17.15
CA ALA A 200 -11.62 1.37 17.83
C ALA A 200 -10.75 0.23 18.37
N ALA A 201 -9.56 0.02 17.80
CA ALA A 201 -8.55 -0.90 18.32
C ALA A 201 -7.68 -0.28 19.43
N GLY A 202 -7.90 0.97 19.81
CA GLY A 202 -7.17 1.69 20.86
C GLY A 202 -5.91 2.41 20.39
N TRP A 203 -5.70 2.57 19.07
CA TRP A 203 -4.53 3.25 18.52
C TRP A 203 -4.76 4.76 18.44
N HIS A 204 -3.66 5.52 18.34
CA HIS A 204 -3.71 6.86 17.80
C HIS A 204 -3.92 6.79 16.29
N ALA A 205 -4.66 7.75 15.73
CA ALA A 205 -4.91 7.83 14.30
C ALA A 205 -4.86 9.29 13.84
N VAL A 206 -4.18 9.54 12.72
CA VAL A 206 -4.09 10.85 12.07
C VAL A 206 -4.47 10.71 10.61
N GLY A 207 -5.42 11.51 10.19
CA GLY A 207 -5.80 11.63 8.81
C GLY A 207 -4.80 12.48 8.01
N ILE A 208 -4.28 11.92 6.95
CA ILE A 208 -3.39 12.62 6.03
C ILE A 208 -4.22 13.21 4.89
N ARG A 209 -4.13 14.51 4.70
CA ARG A 209 -4.92 15.22 3.70
C ARG A 209 -4.01 15.80 2.61
N ARG A 210 -3.86 15.05 1.53
CA ARG A 210 -3.07 15.46 0.36
C ARG A 210 -3.98 16.15 -0.66
N PRO A 211 -3.70 17.40 -1.05
CA PRO A 211 -4.47 18.07 -2.11
C PRO A 211 -4.46 17.23 -3.40
N GLY A 212 -5.64 17.09 -4.02
CA GLY A 212 -5.83 16.32 -5.24
C GLY A 212 -6.10 14.83 -5.03
N GLU A 213 -5.99 14.31 -3.82
CA GLU A 213 -6.35 12.93 -3.50
C GLU A 213 -7.88 12.74 -3.41
N PRO A 214 -8.39 11.53 -3.71
CA PRO A 214 -9.84 11.28 -3.77
C PRO A 214 -10.60 11.61 -2.48
N TYR A 215 -9.98 11.42 -1.30
CA TYR A 215 -10.60 11.69 0.00
C TYR A 215 -10.35 13.10 0.54
N TYR A 216 -9.61 13.94 -0.19
CA TYR A 216 -9.26 15.29 0.26
C TYR A 216 -10.48 16.15 0.61
N GLU A 217 -11.48 16.20 -0.29
CA GLU A 217 -12.69 17.00 -0.10
C GLU A 217 -13.63 16.41 0.96
N GLN A 218 -13.71 15.09 1.06
CA GLN A 218 -14.49 14.40 2.08
C GLN A 218 -13.96 14.67 3.49
N GLY A 219 -12.64 14.84 3.62
CA GLY A 219 -11.95 14.99 4.89
C GLY A 219 -11.90 13.70 5.70
N VAL A 220 -11.40 13.80 6.91
CA VAL A 220 -11.10 12.67 7.80
C VAL A 220 -12.01 12.61 9.04
N GLY A 221 -13.15 13.30 9.00
CA GLY A 221 -14.08 13.38 10.14
C GLY A 221 -13.45 14.05 11.36
N ASP A 222 -13.72 13.52 12.56
CA ASP A 222 -13.25 14.06 13.84
C ASP A 222 -11.81 13.62 14.20
N HIS A 223 -11.07 13.02 13.26
CA HIS A 223 -9.68 12.65 13.50
C HIS A 223 -8.75 13.86 13.45
N ALA A 224 -7.67 13.81 14.23
CA ALA A 224 -6.55 14.72 14.03
C ALA A 224 -6.07 14.62 12.59
N GLN A 225 -5.67 15.74 11.99
CA GLN A 225 -5.31 15.78 10.58
C GLN A 225 -4.02 16.54 10.34
N ALA A 226 -3.26 16.13 9.34
CA ALA A 226 -2.05 16.78 8.87
C ALA A 226 -2.05 16.81 7.33
N GLY A 227 -1.51 17.87 6.75
CA GLY A 227 -1.29 17.97 5.29
C GLY A 227 0.04 17.34 4.87
N THR A 228 1.01 17.32 5.79
CA THR A 228 2.34 16.74 5.58
C THR A 228 2.80 15.99 6.82
N PHE A 229 3.75 15.07 6.64
CA PHE A 229 4.35 14.34 7.76
C PHE A 229 5.20 15.24 8.67
N ASP A 230 5.70 16.38 8.18
CA ASP A 230 6.43 17.36 9.00
C ASP A 230 5.59 17.99 10.11
N GLU A 231 4.27 17.97 9.98
CA GLU A 231 3.35 18.44 11.00
C GLU A 231 3.22 17.47 12.20
N ILE A 232 3.82 16.27 12.11
CA ILE A 232 3.73 15.22 13.11
C ILE A 232 5.07 15.05 13.80
N THR A 233 5.08 15.27 15.11
CA THR A 233 6.24 15.03 15.99
C THR A 233 6.01 13.79 16.83
N ILE A 234 6.99 12.89 16.84
CA ILE A 234 6.93 11.64 17.62
C ILE A 234 8.02 11.66 18.67
N SER A 235 7.67 11.23 19.89
CA SER A 235 8.59 10.88 20.95
C SER A 235 8.44 9.41 21.30
N THR A 236 9.55 8.74 21.68
CA THR A 236 9.56 7.34 22.08
C THR A 236 9.98 7.23 23.54
N SER A 237 9.53 6.20 24.26
CA SER A 237 9.88 5.96 25.65
C SER A 237 11.39 5.69 25.88
N GLY A 238 12.17 5.53 24.82
CA GLY A 238 13.63 5.29 24.86
C GLY A 238 14.48 6.54 24.66
N SER A 239 13.90 7.69 24.33
CA SER A 239 14.64 8.95 24.17
C SER A 239 14.78 9.67 25.51
N THR A 240 15.57 9.06 26.44
CA THR A 240 16.08 9.80 27.58
C THR A 240 17.37 10.50 27.14
N THR A 241 17.31 11.81 26.99
CA THR A 241 18.43 12.74 26.77
C THR A 241 19.52 12.56 27.82
#